data_b6198145684b21efab679c4e775e3edf
#
_entry.id   b6198145684b21efab679c4e775e3edf
#
_cell.length_a   1.000
_cell.length_b   1.000
_cell.length_c   1.000
_cell.angle_alpha   90.00
_cell.angle_beta   90.00
_cell.angle_gamma   90.00
#
_symmetry.space_group_name_H-M   'P 1'
#
loop_
_entity.id
_entity.type
_entity.pdbx_description
1 polymer ?
#
loop_
_entity_poly.entity_id
_entity_poly.type
_entity_poly.pdbx_seq_one_letter_code
_entity_poly.pdbx_strand_id
1 'polypeptide(L)'
;MYTEYQPCGLLSAYIDKYWVFKGKTELGTYFKILPDGCCDFIFSIGDTAQCVGTNQPVMQPYRCFFVGPMTTFSELVTNTPSVHMLGVRFHPCGLTAFCKPPLSEFTNQRISCNDLTLLFTDSFAESLCEAQTLQQQICLIERFLIHRLKDNYEIDPQIPFAVQQINRSKGRLPILQLMDEICICQRHFERKFKAYTGYT
;
A
#
# COMPACT_ATOMS: atom_id res chain seq x y z
N MET A 1 7.95 7.63 16.98
CA MET A 1 6.52 7.64 17.31
C MET A 1 5.75 7.26 16.05
N TYR A 2 4.80 6.33 16.13
CA TYR A 2 3.91 5.94 15.03
C TYR A 2 2.56 6.62 15.22
N THR A 3 2.04 7.26 14.18
CA THR A 3 0.73 7.93 14.17
C THR A 3 -0.02 7.63 12.89
N GLU A 4 -1.35 7.54 12.97
CA GLU A 4 -2.24 7.24 11.86
C GLU A 4 -3.23 8.38 11.62
N TYR A 5 -3.59 8.59 10.36
CA TYR A 5 -4.51 9.63 9.92
C TYR A 5 -5.50 9.03 8.93
N GLN A 6 -6.76 9.39 9.07
CA GLN A 6 -7.83 8.90 8.21
C GLN A 6 -7.86 9.65 6.88
N PRO A 7 -8.13 8.95 5.77
CA PRO A 7 -8.34 9.60 4.47
C PRO A 7 -9.65 10.38 4.44
N CYS A 8 -9.75 11.34 3.50
CA CYS A 8 -11.02 12.01 3.23
C CYS A 8 -12.08 11.02 2.70
N GLY A 9 -13.38 11.36 2.86
CA GLY A 9 -14.49 10.47 2.54
C GLY A 9 -14.47 9.90 1.11
N LEU A 10 -13.97 10.65 0.12
CA LEU A 10 -13.86 10.18 -1.26
C LEU A 10 -12.84 9.05 -1.45
N LEU A 11 -11.83 8.99 -0.61
CA LEU A 11 -10.74 8.01 -0.69
C LEU A 11 -10.89 6.86 0.32
N SER A 12 -11.78 6.98 1.30
CA SER A 12 -11.94 6.01 2.38
C SER A 12 -12.34 4.59 1.94
N ALA A 13 -12.89 4.44 0.73
CA ALA A 13 -13.18 3.12 0.15
C ALA A 13 -11.92 2.39 -0.36
N TYR A 14 -10.84 3.12 -0.59
CA TYR A 14 -9.61 2.62 -1.23
C TYR A 14 -8.39 2.68 -0.31
N ILE A 15 -8.32 3.72 0.52
CA ILE A 15 -7.22 3.99 1.44
C ILE A 15 -7.65 3.61 2.86
N ASP A 16 -6.87 2.74 3.50
CA ASP A 16 -7.06 2.38 4.91
C ASP A 16 -6.66 3.55 5.82
N LYS A 17 -5.45 4.07 5.60
CA LYS A 17 -4.90 5.18 6.39
C LYS A 17 -3.67 5.80 5.73
N TYR A 18 -3.35 7.01 6.18
CA TYR A 18 -2.00 7.54 6.12
C TYR A 18 -1.31 7.26 7.45
N TRP A 19 -0.04 6.89 7.42
CA TRP A 19 0.71 6.67 8.63
C TRP A 19 2.06 7.40 8.59
N VAL A 20 2.50 7.86 9.74
CA VAL A 20 3.80 8.49 9.90
C VAL A 20 4.58 7.72 10.95
N PHE A 21 5.78 7.33 10.61
CA PHE A 21 6.75 6.81 11.53
C PHE A 21 7.93 7.78 11.63
N LYS A 22 8.04 8.42 12.79
CA LYS A 22 9.07 9.43 13.05
C LYS A 22 9.65 9.26 14.43
N GLY A 23 10.98 9.24 14.54
CA GLY A 23 11.64 9.17 15.82
C GLY A 23 13.12 8.88 15.74
N LYS A 24 13.77 8.97 16.88
CA LYS A 24 15.14 8.48 17.04
C LYS A 24 15.12 6.96 17.16
N THR A 25 16.03 6.30 16.48
CA THR A 25 16.24 4.87 16.52
C THR A 25 17.70 4.59 16.86
N GLU A 26 17.97 3.49 17.55
CA GLU A 26 19.33 3.00 17.64
C GLU A 26 19.71 2.35 16.31
N LEU A 27 20.98 2.50 15.92
CA LEU A 27 21.51 1.82 14.73
C LEU A 27 21.31 0.31 14.86
N GLY A 28 20.76 -0.31 13.82
CA GLY A 28 20.46 -1.73 13.84
C GLY A 28 19.15 -2.10 14.54
N THR A 29 18.28 -1.13 14.87
CA THR A 29 16.93 -1.46 15.37
C THR A 29 16.11 -2.18 14.30
N TYR A 30 15.52 -3.32 14.68
CA TYR A 30 14.69 -4.15 13.81
C TYR A 30 13.21 -3.86 14.03
N PHE A 31 12.49 -3.69 12.93
CA PHE A 31 11.03 -3.56 12.94
C PHE A 31 10.43 -4.74 12.17
N LYS A 32 9.62 -5.54 12.84
CA LYS A 32 8.90 -6.65 12.22
C LYS A 32 7.56 -6.16 11.68
N ILE A 33 7.34 -6.37 10.39
CA ILE A 33 6.10 -6.02 9.69
C ILE A 33 5.38 -7.31 9.35
N LEU A 34 4.16 -7.45 9.82
CA LEU A 34 3.32 -8.62 9.59
C LEU A 34 2.47 -8.45 8.33
N PRO A 35 2.16 -9.55 7.62
CA PRO A 35 1.18 -9.53 6.54
C PRO A 35 -0.20 -9.10 7.05
N ASP A 36 -0.85 -8.20 6.34
CA ASP A 36 -2.18 -7.68 6.69
C ASP A 36 -3.12 -7.53 5.47
N GLY A 37 -2.67 -8.00 4.31
CA GLY A 37 -3.44 -7.94 3.07
C GLY A 37 -3.38 -6.60 2.34
N CYS A 38 -2.70 -5.62 2.90
CA CYS A 38 -2.58 -4.27 2.36
C CYS A 38 -1.33 -4.08 1.50
N CYS A 39 -1.34 -3.01 0.71
CA CYS A 39 -0.16 -2.47 0.02
C CYS A 39 0.15 -1.09 0.57
N ASP A 40 1.41 -0.72 0.57
CA ASP A 40 1.84 0.62 1.00
C ASP A 40 2.69 1.30 -0.07
N PHE A 41 2.47 2.60 -0.27
CA PHE A 41 3.50 3.48 -0.80
C PHE A 41 4.15 4.20 0.37
N ILE A 42 5.47 4.16 0.44
CA ILE A 42 6.24 4.72 1.54
C ILE A 42 7.16 5.81 0.99
N PHE A 43 6.99 7.02 1.50
CA PHE A 43 7.88 8.15 1.23
C PHE A 43 8.88 8.28 2.37
N SER A 44 10.15 8.15 2.05
CA SER A 44 11.22 8.40 3.01
C SER A 44 11.51 9.90 3.05
N ILE A 45 11.17 10.54 4.16
CA ILE A 45 11.27 12.01 4.29
C ILE A 45 12.66 12.44 4.72
N GLY A 46 13.48 11.58 5.32
CA GLY A 46 14.77 12.01 5.83
C GLY A 46 15.85 10.94 5.95
N ASP A 47 15.50 9.70 6.17
CA ASP A 47 16.46 8.68 6.60
C ASP A 47 16.39 7.40 5.79
N THR A 48 17.48 6.62 5.82
CA THR A 48 17.52 5.33 5.11
C THR A 48 17.02 4.18 5.97
N ALA A 49 16.32 3.23 5.34
CA ALA A 49 15.98 1.95 5.94
C ALA A 49 16.19 0.81 4.94
N GLN A 50 16.46 -0.40 5.42
CA GLN A 50 16.72 -1.55 4.58
C GLN A 50 15.99 -2.79 5.11
N CYS A 51 15.52 -3.64 4.20
CA CYS A 51 15.06 -4.98 4.57
C CYS A 51 16.23 -5.90 4.92
N VAL A 52 16.07 -6.67 5.98
CA VAL A 52 17.08 -7.63 6.43
C VAL A 52 17.06 -8.87 5.52
N GLY A 53 18.26 -9.33 5.13
CA GLY A 53 18.44 -10.63 4.45
C GLY A 53 17.87 -10.73 3.05
N THR A 54 17.54 -9.62 2.40
CA THR A 54 16.98 -9.59 1.04
C THR A 54 17.84 -8.74 0.11
N ASN A 55 17.83 -9.06 -1.20
CA ASN A 55 18.40 -8.21 -2.25
C ASN A 55 17.46 -7.03 -2.60
N GLN A 56 16.60 -6.63 -1.69
CA GLN A 56 15.65 -5.56 -1.93
C GLN A 56 16.34 -4.18 -1.80
N PRO A 57 15.84 -3.16 -2.50
CA PRO A 57 16.48 -1.85 -2.52
C PRO A 57 16.49 -1.21 -1.12
N VAL A 58 17.59 -0.53 -0.81
CA VAL A 58 17.67 0.35 0.35
C VAL A 58 16.73 1.53 0.12
N MET A 59 15.90 1.83 1.10
CA MET A 59 15.02 2.99 1.07
C MET A 59 15.85 4.25 1.27
N GLN A 60 16.18 4.92 0.17
CA GLN A 60 16.94 6.17 0.17
C GLN A 60 16.09 7.35 0.64
N PRO A 61 16.69 8.40 1.23
CA PRO A 61 15.98 9.63 1.55
C PRO A 61 15.34 10.27 0.32
N TYR A 62 14.20 10.91 0.54
CA TYR A 62 13.45 11.66 -0.49
C TYR A 62 12.97 10.83 -1.68
N ARG A 63 12.82 9.52 -1.48
CA ARG A 63 12.36 8.57 -2.49
C ARG A 63 11.04 7.93 -2.10
N CYS A 64 10.33 7.44 -3.11
CA CYS A 64 9.12 6.66 -2.95
C CYS A 64 9.40 5.18 -3.16
N PHE A 65 8.78 4.33 -2.32
CA PHE A 65 8.86 2.88 -2.42
C PHE A 65 7.46 2.28 -2.38
N PHE A 66 7.23 1.31 -3.24
CA PHE A 66 6.05 0.49 -3.21
C PHE A 66 6.33 -0.80 -2.45
N VAL A 67 5.45 -1.14 -1.52
CA VAL A 67 5.44 -2.42 -0.80
C VAL A 67 4.19 -3.17 -1.22
N GLY A 68 4.38 -4.25 -1.96
CA GLY A 68 3.29 -5.11 -2.42
C GLY A 68 2.68 -5.96 -1.29
N PRO A 69 1.62 -6.73 -1.61
CA PRO A 69 0.99 -7.65 -0.67
C PRO A 69 2.02 -8.63 -0.09
N MET A 70 1.99 -8.87 1.22
CA MET A 70 2.95 -9.76 1.89
C MET A 70 2.27 -11.05 2.34
N THR A 71 2.88 -12.20 2.04
CA THR A 71 2.45 -13.53 2.52
C THR A 71 3.28 -14.01 3.71
N THR A 72 4.45 -13.41 3.92
CA THR A 72 5.36 -13.67 5.04
C THR A 72 5.72 -12.35 5.72
N PHE A 73 6.13 -12.40 6.98
CA PHE A 73 6.62 -11.21 7.66
C PHE A 73 7.91 -10.69 7.04
N SER A 74 8.15 -9.42 7.20
CA SER A 74 9.36 -8.75 6.75
C SER A 74 10.01 -8.01 7.92
N GLU A 75 11.32 -7.92 7.94
CA GLU A 75 12.08 -7.17 8.92
C GLU A 75 12.77 -6.00 8.24
N LEU A 76 12.57 -4.80 8.79
CA LEU A 76 13.30 -3.60 8.43
C LEU A 76 14.38 -3.34 9.48
N VAL A 77 15.55 -2.97 9.04
CA VAL A 77 16.61 -2.46 9.90
C VAL A 77 16.87 -0.99 9.55
N THR A 78 17.04 -0.18 10.58
CA THR A 78 17.44 1.21 10.40
C THR A 78 18.96 1.33 10.42
N ASN A 79 19.49 2.00 9.40
CA ASN A 79 20.93 2.28 9.27
C ASN A 79 21.29 3.72 9.66
N THR A 80 20.32 4.46 10.22
CA THR A 80 20.44 5.86 10.61
C THR A 80 19.91 6.05 12.02
N PRO A 81 20.40 7.07 12.78
CA PRO A 81 19.95 7.33 14.14
C PRO A 81 18.55 7.92 14.23
N SER A 82 17.90 8.17 13.10
CA SER A 82 16.53 8.64 13.04
C SER A 82 15.79 8.04 11.86
N VAL A 83 14.47 8.02 11.94
CA VAL A 83 13.57 7.58 10.86
C VAL A 83 12.44 8.59 10.71
N HIS A 84 12.15 8.98 9.47
CA HIS A 84 10.99 9.77 9.13
C HIS A 84 10.38 9.25 7.83
N MET A 85 9.28 8.53 7.94
CA MET A 85 8.54 7.94 6.82
C MET A 85 7.08 8.37 6.88
N LEU A 86 6.51 8.63 5.71
CA LEU A 86 5.08 8.83 5.49
C LEU A 86 4.59 7.71 4.58
N GLY A 87 3.59 6.96 5.01
CA GLY A 87 2.99 5.88 4.24
C GLY A 87 1.55 6.16 3.83
N VAL A 88 1.20 5.68 2.64
CA VAL A 88 -0.17 5.59 2.14
C VAL A 88 -0.53 4.12 2.09
N ARG A 89 -1.38 3.66 2.99
CA ARG A 89 -1.85 2.28 3.05
C ARG A 89 -3.15 2.12 2.33
N PHE A 90 -3.17 1.21 1.38
CA PHE A 90 -4.37 0.86 0.62
C PHE A 90 -5.06 -0.33 1.25
N HIS A 91 -6.39 -0.32 1.28
CA HIS A 91 -7.17 -1.51 1.59
C HIS A 91 -6.80 -2.65 0.64
N PRO A 92 -7.01 -3.93 1.02
CA PRO A 92 -6.89 -5.03 0.08
C PRO A 92 -7.68 -4.73 -1.20
N CYS A 93 -7.04 -4.85 -2.37
CA CYS A 93 -7.51 -4.42 -3.69
C CYS A 93 -7.76 -2.90 -3.90
N GLY A 94 -7.63 -2.03 -2.90
CA GLY A 94 -7.88 -0.59 -3.03
C GLY A 94 -6.99 0.10 -4.06
N LEU A 95 -5.75 -0.36 -4.24
CA LEU A 95 -4.81 0.18 -5.20
C LEU A 95 -5.28 0.00 -6.66
N THR A 96 -6.08 -1.02 -6.96
CA THR A 96 -6.58 -1.29 -8.32
C THR A 96 -7.52 -0.21 -8.85
N ALA A 97 -8.04 0.67 -8.00
CA ALA A 97 -8.78 1.85 -8.42
C ALA A 97 -7.90 2.92 -9.08
N PHE A 98 -6.59 2.87 -8.91
CA PHE A 98 -5.65 3.89 -9.36
C PHE A 98 -4.67 3.40 -10.42
N CYS A 99 -4.45 2.09 -10.51
CA CYS A 99 -3.52 1.47 -11.45
C CYS A 99 -3.97 0.07 -11.85
N LYS A 100 -3.56 -0.36 -13.06
CA LYS A 100 -4.06 -1.60 -13.70
C LYS A 100 -3.20 -2.85 -13.54
N PRO A 101 -1.91 -2.82 -13.19
CA PRO A 101 -1.13 -4.06 -13.14
C PRO A 101 -1.64 -4.99 -12.04
N PRO A 102 -1.61 -6.32 -12.27
CA PRO A 102 -2.07 -7.28 -11.28
C PRO A 102 -1.16 -7.26 -10.04
N LEU A 103 -1.76 -7.06 -8.86
CA LEU A 103 -1.00 -7.00 -7.59
C LEU A 103 -0.23 -8.29 -7.28
N SER A 104 -0.63 -9.40 -7.89
CA SER A 104 0.08 -10.68 -7.78
C SER A 104 1.52 -10.66 -8.31
N GLU A 105 1.85 -9.74 -9.20
CA GLU A 105 3.22 -9.56 -9.70
C GLU A 105 4.14 -8.92 -8.65
N PHE A 106 3.56 -8.28 -7.65
CA PHE A 106 4.28 -7.54 -6.60
C PHE A 106 4.24 -8.22 -5.23
N THR A 107 3.68 -9.44 -5.15
CA THR A 107 3.60 -10.17 -3.89
C THR A 107 4.98 -10.40 -3.30
N ASN A 108 5.17 -10.02 -2.02
CA ASN A 108 6.44 -10.05 -1.29
C ASN A 108 7.56 -9.17 -1.89
N GLN A 109 7.21 -8.21 -2.73
CA GLN A 109 8.19 -7.31 -3.33
C GLN A 109 8.17 -5.92 -2.69
N ARG A 110 9.35 -5.29 -2.69
CA ARG A 110 9.56 -3.87 -2.42
C ARG A 110 10.31 -3.29 -3.60
N ILE A 111 9.76 -2.23 -4.17
CA ILE A 111 10.24 -1.70 -5.45
C ILE A 111 10.37 -0.20 -5.29
N SER A 112 11.48 0.34 -5.77
CA SER A 112 11.63 1.79 -5.92
C SER A 112 10.63 2.30 -6.96
N CYS A 113 9.96 3.41 -6.68
CA CYS A 113 9.02 4.00 -7.63
C CYS A 113 9.70 4.51 -8.91
N ASN A 114 11.02 4.64 -8.93
CA ASN A 114 11.79 4.87 -10.16
C ASN A 114 11.80 3.67 -11.11
N ASP A 115 11.82 2.46 -10.53
CA ASP A 115 11.84 1.22 -11.29
C ASP A 115 10.44 0.76 -11.70
N LEU A 116 9.42 1.37 -11.09
CA LEU A 116 8.03 0.98 -11.26
C LEU A 116 7.10 2.21 -11.33
N THR A 117 6.75 2.60 -12.53
CA THR A 117 5.80 3.71 -12.76
C THR A 117 4.35 3.24 -12.53
N LEU A 118 4.01 2.91 -11.27
CA LEU A 118 2.65 2.49 -10.91
C LEU A 118 1.74 3.69 -10.67
N LEU A 119 2.06 4.49 -9.67
CA LEU A 119 1.19 5.57 -9.19
C LEU A 119 2.00 6.82 -8.84
N PHE A 120 2.89 6.73 -7.86
CA PHE A 120 3.76 7.83 -7.44
C PHE A 120 5.14 7.74 -8.08
N THR A 121 5.80 8.88 -8.21
CA THR A 121 7.16 9.01 -8.73
C THR A 121 8.07 9.64 -7.69
N ASP A 122 9.39 9.59 -7.90
CA ASP A 122 10.33 10.28 -7.02
C ASP A 122 10.16 11.80 -7.07
N SER A 123 9.80 12.38 -8.22
CA SER A 123 9.49 13.81 -8.31
C SER A 123 8.28 14.20 -7.45
N PHE A 124 7.30 13.29 -7.29
CA PHE A 124 6.21 13.49 -6.34
C PHE A 124 6.71 13.42 -4.89
N ALA A 125 7.61 12.47 -4.58
CA ALA A 125 8.23 12.37 -3.26
C ALA A 125 9.02 13.63 -2.90
N GLU A 126 9.77 14.19 -3.85
CA GLU A 126 10.47 15.47 -3.68
C GLU A 126 9.50 16.61 -3.37
N SER A 127 8.40 16.72 -4.11
CA SER A 127 7.34 17.72 -3.83
C SER A 127 6.71 17.56 -2.45
N LEU A 128 6.59 16.32 -1.94
CA LEU A 128 6.12 16.10 -0.56
C LEU A 128 7.11 16.59 0.47
N CYS A 129 8.42 16.50 0.19
CA CYS A 129 9.45 16.96 1.10
C CYS A 129 9.53 18.50 1.18
N GLU A 130 9.10 19.21 0.14
CA GLU A 130 8.99 20.67 0.13
C GLU A 130 7.82 21.18 0.99
N ALA A 131 6.82 20.35 1.25
CA ALA A 131 5.69 20.70 2.08
C ALA A 131 6.11 20.82 3.55
N GLN A 132 5.79 21.96 4.17
CA GLN A 132 6.27 22.31 5.51
C GLN A 132 5.57 21.55 6.63
N THR A 133 4.36 21.08 6.39
CA THR A 133 3.54 20.41 7.40
C THR A 133 2.99 19.07 6.87
N LEU A 134 2.78 18.14 7.79
CA LEU A 134 2.16 16.86 7.48
C LEU A 134 0.77 17.02 6.84
N GLN A 135 0.00 18.00 7.29
CA GLN A 135 -1.32 18.28 6.72
C GLN A 135 -1.22 18.69 5.24
N GLN A 136 -0.22 19.49 4.87
CA GLN A 136 0.05 19.83 3.48
C GLN A 136 0.48 18.60 2.67
N GLN A 137 1.30 17.72 3.23
CA GLN A 137 1.73 16.47 2.58
C GLN A 137 0.52 15.57 2.31
N ILE A 138 -0.35 15.34 3.30
CA ILE A 138 -1.57 14.55 3.13
C ILE A 138 -2.49 15.20 2.09
N CYS A 139 -2.66 16.50 2.11
CA CYS A 139 -3.48 17.22 1.13
C CYS A 139 -2.95 17.05 -0.30
N LEU A 140 -1.62 17.09 -0.50
CA LEU A 140 -1.00 16.83 -1.80
C LEU A 140 -1.28 15.41 -2.29
N ILE A 141 -1.12 14.41 -1.42
CA ILE A 141 -1.43 13.01 -1.73
C ILE A 141 -2.91 12.85 -2.11
N GLU A 142 -3.82 13.39 -1.32
CA GLU A 142 -5.27 13.29 -1.57
C GLU A 142 -5.68 13.94 -2.90
N ARG A 143 -5.17 15.14 -3.18
CA ARG A 143 -5.43 15.82 -4.46
C ARG A 143 -4.95 14.99 -5.64
N PHE A 144 -3.77 14.42 -5.55
CA PHE A 144 -3.22 13.55 -6.58
C PHE A 144 -4.10 12.30 -6.78
N LEU A 145 -4.45 11.61 -5.70
CA LEU A 145 -5.26 10.40 -5.74
C LEU A 145 -6.68 10.67 -6.25
N ILE A 146 -7.32 11.76 -5.83
CA ILE A 146 -8.65 12.15 -6.33
C ILE A 146 -8.59 12.45 -7.84
N HIS A 147 -7.53 13.07 -8.32
CA HIS A 147 -7.35 13.30 -9.76
C HIS A 147 -7.22 11.96 -10.50
N ARG A 148 -6.37 11.07 -10.01
CA ARG A 148 -6.16 9.73 -10.61
C ARG A 148 -7.44 8.88 -10.58
N LEU A 149 -8.25 8.97 -9.53
CA LEU A 149 -9.52 8.24 -9.42
C LEU A 149 -10.51 8.67 -10.51
N LYS A 150 -10.52 9.95 -10.90
CA LYS A 150 -11.38 10.46 -11.98
C LYS A 150 -10.99 9.93 -13.37
N ASP A 151 -9.73 9.60 -13.58
CA ASP A 151 -9.22 9.07 -14.84
C ASP A 151 -9.50 7.57 -15.03
N ASN A 152 -9.94 6.87 -13.97
CA ASN A 152 -10.15 5.42 -13.96
C ASN A 152 -11.65 5.10 -13.95
N TYR A 153 -12.24 4.90 -15.14
CA TYR A 153 -13.68 4.67 -15.31
C TYR A 153 -14.15 3.23 -15.09
N GLU A 154 -13.26 2.25 -15.02
CA GLU A 154 -13.62 0.83 -14.96
C GLU A 154 -13.09 0.18 -13.66
N ILE A 155 -13.77 0.41 -12.56
CA ILE A 155 -13.54 -0.34 -11.33
C ILE A 155 -14.48 -1.56 -11.36
N ASP A 156 -13.90 -2.76 -11.48
CA ASP A 156 -14.66 -4.00 -11.34
C ASP A 156 -15.13 -4.16 -9.87
N PRO A 157 -16.41 -4.11 -9.57
CA PRO A 157 -16.90 -4.11 -8.20
C PRO A 157 -16.87 -5.48 -7.53
N GLN A 158 -16.72 -6.57 -8.28
CA GLN A 158 -16.87 -7.94 -7.79
C GLN A 158 -15.83 -8.31 -6.73
N ILE A 159 -14.56 -7.99 -6.97
CA ILE A 159 -13.49 -8.33 -6.02
C ILE A 159 -13.49 -7.43 -4.79
N PRO A 160 -13.63 -6.09 -4.89
CA PRO A 160 -13.85 -5.24 -3.70
C PRO A 160 -15.03 -5.69 -2.85
N PHE A 161 -16.15 -6.06 -3.45
CA PHE A 161 -17.30 -6.61 -2.73
C PHE A 161 -16.93 -7.92 -2.02
N ALA A 162 -16.28 -8.86 -2.71
CA ALA A 162 -15.84 -10.12 -2.12
C ALA A 162 -14.91 -9.90 -0.92
N VAL A 163 -13.92 -9.04 -1.06
CA VAL A 163 -13.00 -8.66 0.04
C VAL A 163 -13.78 -8.09 1.23
N GLN A 164 -14.75 -7.23 0.97
CA GLN A 164 -15.59 -6.65 2.03
C GLN A 164 -16.40 -7.74 2.77
N GLN A 165 -16.99 -8.71 2.05
CA GLN A 165 -17.72 -9.82 2.68
C GLN A 165 -16.81 -10.74 3.49
N ILE A 166 -15.63 -11.06 2.97
CA ILE A 166 -14.62 -11.86 3.68
C ILE A 166 -14.23 -11.16 4.99
N ASN A 167 -13.95 -9.85 4.96
CA ASN A 167 -13.58 -9.07 6.13
C ASN A 167 -14.72 -8.98 7.16
N ARG A 168 -15.95 -8.71 6.70
CA ARG A 168 -17.14 -8.67 7.56
C ARG A 168 -17.40 -9.99 8.28
N SER A 169 -17.24 -11.10 7.56
CA SER A 169 -17.41 -12.44 8.11
C SER A 169 -16.21 -12.93 8.93
N LYS A 170 -15.10 -12.15 8.98
CA LYS A 170 -13.82 -12.55 9.57
C LYS A 170 -13.30 -13.87 8.98
N GLY A 171 -13.44 -14.04 7.66
CA GLY A 171 -13.04 -15.23 6.93
C GLY A 171 -13.94 -16.46 7.14
N ARG A 172 -15.12 -16.32 7.74
CA ARG A 172 -16.05 -17.43 8.01
C ARG A 172 -17.05 -17.70 6.89
N LEU A 173 -17.13 -16.81 5.90
CA LEU A 173 -18.05 -16.98 4.78
C LEU A 173 -17.60 -18.15 3.89
N PRO A 174 -18.46 -19.14 3.63
CA PRO A 174 -18.15 -20.21 2.69
C PRO A 174 -17.94 -19.64 1.27
N ILE A 175 -16.90 -20.13 0.59
CA ILE A 175 -16.57 -19.64 -0.75
C ILE A 175 -17.72 -19.82 -1.75
N LEU A 176 -18.46 -20.92 -1.66
CA LEU A 176 -19.61 -21.19 -2.54
C LEU A 176 -20.70 -20.13 -2.39
N GLN A 177 -21.02 -19.74 -1.15
CA GLN A 177 -21.99 -18.67 -0.90
C GLN A 177 -21.52 -17.35 -1.49
N LEU A 178 -20.24 -17.01 -1.34
CA LEU A 178 -19.66 -15.81 -1.94
C LEU A 178 -19.78 -15.85 -3.48
N MET A 179 -19.55 -17.03 -4.09
CA MET A 179 -19.64 -17.21 -5.53
C MET A 179 -21.06 -16.96 -6.04
N ASP A 180 -22.07 -17.46 -5.32
CA ASP A 180 -23.49 -17.25 -5.67
C ASP A 180 -23.86 -15.77 -5.64
N GLU A 181 -23.34 -15.02 -4.66
CA GLU A 181 -23.60 -13.57 -4.51
C GLU A 181 -22.98 -12.73 -5.64
N ILE A 182 -21.79 -13.11 -6.13
CA ILE A 182 -21.07 -12.34 -7.15
C ILE A 182 -21.29 -12.81 -8.58
N CYS A 183 -22.04 -13.90 -8.78
CA CYS A 183 -22.45 -14.43 -10.09
C CYS A 183 -21.28 -14.68 -11.07
N ILE A 184 -20.15 -15.19 -10.59
CA ILE A 184 -19.02 -15.62 -11.42
C ILE A 184 -18.57 -17.02 -11.06
N CYS A 185 -18.00 -17.76 -12.03
CA CYS A 185 -17.48 -19.10 -11.75
C CYS A 185 -16.19 -19.04 -10.91
N GLN A 186 -15.94 -20.10 -10.15
CA GLN A 186 -14.81 -20.19 -9.22
C GLN A 186 -13.46 -19.87 -9.88
N ARG A 187 -13.17 -20.48 -11.03
CA ARG A 187 -11.91 -20.26 -11.76
C ARG A 187 -11.71 -18.79 -12.14
N HIS A 188 -12.78 -18.10 -12.53
CA HIS A 188 -12.74 -16.68 -12.87
C HIS A 188 -12.51 -15.83 -11.62
N PHE A 189 -13.19 -16.17 -10.51
CA PHE A 189 -13.01 -15.52 -9.22
C PHE A 189 -11.57 -15.64 -8.74
N GLU A 190 -11.03 -16.85 -8.64
CA GLU A 190 -9.65 -17.10 -8.16
C GLU A 190 -8.62 -16.29 -8.96
N ARG A 191 -8.76 -16.28 -10.30
CA ARG A 191 -7.88 -15.50 -11.17
C ARG A 191 -7.97 -13.99 -10.89
N LYS A 192 -9.21 -13.45 -10.80
CA LYS A 192 -9.42 -12.04 -10.49
C LYS A 192 -8.96 -11.70 -9.08
N PHE A 193 -9.35 -12.52 -8.11
CA PHE A 193 -8.97 -12.31 -6.72
C PHE A 193 -7.46 -12.23 -6.56
N LYS A 194 -6.73 -13.18 -7.15
CA LYS A 194 -5.27 -13.16 -7.18
C LYS A 194 -4.71 -11.89 -7.84
N ALA A 195 -5.26 -11.48 -8.98
CA ALA A 195 -4.80 -10.28 -9.69
C ALA A 195 -5.02 -9.00 -8.87
N TYR A 196 -6.14 -8.90 -8.15
CA TYR A 196 -6.55 -7.70 -7.41
C TYR A 196 -5.99 -7.60 -6.00
N THR A 197 -5.69 -8.72 -5.35
CA THR A 197 -5.24 -8.75 -3.95
C THR A 197 -3.81 -9.22 -3.79
N GLY A 198 -3.25 -9.96 -4.75
CA GLY A 198 -1.97 -10.66 -4.64
C GLY A 198 -2.04 -12.00 -3.91
N TYR A 199 -3.24 -12.44 -3.46
CA TYR A 199 -3.46 -13.67 -2.71
C TYR A 199 -4.28 -14.69 -3.50
N THR A 200 -4.22 -15.95 -3.06
CA THR A 200 -5.01 -17.08 -3.62
C THR A 200 -5.95 -17.62 -2.56
#